data_8df319247d3676c47950447438032ddc
#
_entry.id   8df319247d3676c47950447438032ddc
#
_cell.length_a   1.000
_cell.length_b   1.000
_cell.length_c   1.000
_cell.angle_alpha   90.00
_cell.angle_beta   90.00
_cell.angle_gamma   90.00
#
_symmetry.space_group_name_H-M   'P 1'
#
loop_
_entity.id
_entity.type
_entity.pdbx_description
1 polymer ?
#
loop_
_entity_poly.entity_id
_entity_poly.type
_entity_poly.pdbx_seq_one_letter_code
_entity_poly.pdbx_strand_id
1 'polypeptide(L)'
;NPISGEGLPGFGTAVLVNIINENYILPTRNFQTAHFPAAERVSGERMAESILVGKMGCHGCIIRCGRDVEVDGKRTAGPEYETIWAFGPDCGIDDLAAIVEANNLCNDLGLDTISTGSTIACAMELSERGYIQDDIRFGDTALMLDLVQRIGYRQGIGDELAEGSFRFARKHGHPELSMSVKRQELPAYDPRGLQGHGLAYATSVRGGDHVYAYLIAPEVLGSPEKIDPYSSEGKAVWTKTFQDLTAFIDSSGSCLFTSFPLGADDYGAMASAVTGYNIDAAEVLRIGERIWNMQKIFNLKAGCSRKDDTLPPRLLEEPLTEGAPRGRVWEREPLLDDYYRLRGWDMEGRPTTEKLRELGIGEDDGVAIP
;
A
#
# COMPACT_ATOMS: atom_id res chain seq x y z
N ASN A 1 -14.33 9.64 15.53
CA ASN A 1 -13.94 8.38 14.86
C ASN A 1 -12.86 7.67 15.69
N PRO A 2 -13.03 6.40 16.11
CA PRO A 2 -12.08 5.68 16.95
C PRO A 2 -10.67 5.57 16.32
N ILE A 3 -10.59 5.42 15.00
CA ILE A 3 -9.31 5.29 14.27
C ILE A 3 -8.47 6.56 14.42
N SER A 4 -9.02 7.71 14.04
CA SER A 4 -8.31 9.00 14.09
C SER A 4 -8.31 9.66 15.47
N GLY A 5 -9.23 9.30 16.36
CA GLY A 5 -9.34 9.86 17.71
C GLY A 5 -8.61 9.08 18.80
N GLU A 6 -8.42 7.78 18.62
CA GLU A 6 -7.85 6.89 19.64
C GLU A 6 -6.69 6.04 19.11
N GLY A 7 -6.91 5.26 18.04
CA GLY A 7 -5.93 4.32 17.49
C GLY A 7 -4.65 5.01 17.00
N LEU A 8 -4.78 5.90 16.04
CA LEU A 8 -3.65 6.65 15.48
C LEU A 8 -2.94 7.54 16.53
N PRO A 9 -3.65 8.31 17.39
CA PRO A 9 -2.98 9.04 18.48
C PRO A 9 -2.34 8.13 19.54
N GLY A 10 -2.91 6.94 19.77
CA GLY A 10 -2.41 5.96 20.74
C GLY A 10 -1.14 5.29 20.28
N PHE A 11 -1.19 4.67 19.12
CA PHE A 11 -0.22 3.69 18.65
C PHE A 11 0.43 4.04 17.29
N GLY A 12 0.06 5.18 16.67
CA GLY A 12 0.45 5.45 15.29
C GLY A 12 -0.22 4.48 14.31
N THR A 13 0.31 4.41 13.09
CA THR A 13 -0.15 3.44 12.10
C THR A 13 0.13 1.98 12.53
N ALA A 14 1.08 1.77 13.44
CA ALA A 14 1.44 0.46 13.98
C ALA A 14 0.28 -0.25 14.74
N VAL A 15 -0.80 0.47 15.09
CA VAL A 15 -2.07 -0.12 15.58
C VAL A 15 -2.62 -1.20 14.65
N LEU A 16 -2.26 -1.16 13.38
CA LEU A 16 -2.75 -2.10 12.37
C LEU A 16 -2.11 -3.47 12.44
N VAL A 17 -0.92 -3.63 13.03
CA VAL A 17 -0.18 -4.91 13.05
C VAL A 17 -1.06 -6.05 13.56
N ASN A 18 -1.57 -5.94 14.80
CA ASN A 18 -2.42 -6.97 15.38
C ASN A 18 -3.76 -7.10 14.66
N ILE A 19 -4.39 -5.99 14.28
CA ILE A 19 -5.69 -6.00 13.58
C ILE A 19 -5.59 -6.77 12.26
N ILE A 20 -4.58 -6.51 11.47
CA ILE A 20 -4.38 -7.16 10.17
C ILE A 20 -3.96 -8.62 10.34
N ASN A 21 -3.12 -8.91 11.34
CA ASN A 21 -2.69 -10.27 11.65
C ASN A 21 -3.85 -11.16 12.13
N GLU A 22 -4.71 -10.66 13.02
CA GLU A 22 -5.88 -11.40 13.52
C GLU A 22 -6.91 -11.71 12.44
N ASN A 23 -6.95 -10.91 11.38
CA ASN A 23 -7.78 -11.17 10.20
C ASN A 23 -7.11 -12.13 9.19
N TYR A 24 -5.90 -12.63 9.46
CA TYR A 24 -5.14 -13.51 8.57
C TYR A 24 -4.89 -12.88 7.19
N ILE A 25 -4.54 -11.60 7.17
CA ILE A 25 -4.24 -10.81 5.97
C ILE A 25 -2.96 -9.98 6.11
N LEU A 26 -2.10 -10.31 7.10
CA LEU A 26 -0.76 -9.73 7.25
C LEU A 26 0.24 -10.54 6.43
N PRO A 27 0.66 -10.07 5.25
CA PRO A 27 1.59 -10.82 4.42
C PRO A 27 2.86 -11.16 5.20
N THR A 28 3.33 -12.39 5.04
CA THR A 28 4.45 -12.93 5.82
C THR A 28 5.37 -13.72 4.91
N ARG A 29 6.70 -13.49 5.03
CA ARG A 29 7.75 -14.16 4.26
C ARG A 29 7.48 -14.05 2.75
N ASN A 30 7.54 -12.85 2.21
CA ASN A 30 7.24 -12.55 0.81
C ASN A 30 5.86 -13.06 0.37
N PHE A 31 4.81 -12.80 1.17
CA PHE A 31 3.43 -13.26 0.90
C PHE A 31 3.24 -14.79 0.81
N GLN A 32 4.17 -15.61 1.31
CA GLN A 32 3.99 -17.06 1.36
C GLN A 32 2.79 -17.43 2.25
N THR A 33 2.65 -16.75 3.39
CA THR A 33 1.50 -16.83 4.28
C THR A 33 0.94 -15.43 4.59
N ALA A 34 -0.18 -15.37 5.31
CA ALA A 34 -0.82 -14.10 5.68
C ALA A 34 -1.09 -14.00 7.20
N HIS A 35 -0.29 -14.71 7.99
CA HIS A 35 -0.32 -14.68 9.45
C HIS A 35 1.08 -14.84 10.00
N PHE A 36 1.47 -13.92 10.87
CA PHE A 36 2.75 -13.92 11.56
C PHE A 36 2.54 -14.24 13.05
N PRO A 37 2.92 -15.43 13.54
CA PRO A 37 2.67 -15.85 14.92
C PRO A 37 3.28 -14.94 15.98
N ALA A 38 4.33 -14.20 15.65
CA ALA A 38 5.03 -13.29 16.54
C ALA A 38 4.65 -11.81 16.36
N ALA A 39 3.54 -11.50 15.67
CA ALA A 39 3.13 -10.13 15.34
C ALA A 39 3.05 -9.21 16.58
N GLU A 40 2.57 -9.72 17.70
CA GLU A 40 2.47 -8.96 18.95
C GLU A 40 3.83 -8.38 19.40
N ARG A 41 4.94 -9.07 19.11
CA ARG A 41 6.29 -8.62 19.51
C ARG A 41 6.76 -7.37 18.78
N VAL A 42 6.15 -7.07 17.63
CA VAL A 42 6.46 -5.91 16.78
C VAL A 42 5.26 -4.97 16.60
N SER A 43 4.20 -5.16 17.41
CA SER A 43 2.97 -4.37 17.31
C SER A 43 3.13 -2.94 17.82
N GLY A 44 2.13 -2.09 17.51
CA GLY A 44 2.04 -0.73 18.05
C GLY A 44 1.87 -0.70 19.55
N GLU A 45 1.15 -1.67 20.11
CA GLU A 45 0.98 -1.88 21.54
C GLU A 45 2.33 -2.19 22.19
N ARG A 46 3.09 -3.11 21.61
CA ARG A 46 4.43 -3.45 22.08
C ARG A 46 5.38 -2.26 22.02
N MET A 47 5.32 -1.49 20.92
CA MET A 47 6.11 -0.26 20.80
C MET A 47 5.75 0.75 21.89
N ALA A 48 4.45 0.94 22.14
CA ALA A 48 3.96 1.89 23.16
C ALA A 48 4.38 1.50 24.58
N GLU A 49 4.42 0.21 24.90
CA GLU A 49 4.77 -0.31 26.22
C GLU A 49 6.27 -0.32 26.50
N SER A 50 7.10 -0.47 25.45
CA SER A 50 8.53 -0.78 25.64
C SER A 50 9.49 0.34 25.27
N ILE A 51 9.24 1.10 24.19
CA ILE A 51 10.23 2.03 23.63
C ILE A 51 9.67 3.43 23.31
N LEU A 52 8.35 3.65 23.40
CA LEU A 52 7.74 4.95 23.10
C LEU A 52 8.11 6.00 24.15
N VAL A 53 8.69 7.10 23.73
CA VAL A 53 9.03 8.23 24.61
C VAL A 53 8.25 9.52 24.29
N GLY A 54 7.58 9.56 23.13
CA GLY A 54 6.78 10.72 22.74
C GLY A 54 5.88 10.48 21.56
N LYS A 55 4.93 11.40 21.35
CA LYS A 55 4.01 11.42 20.21
C LYS A 55 4.31 12.64 19.36
N MET A 56 4.55 12.44 18.08
CA MET A 56 4.82 13.50 17.12
C MET A 56 3.66 13.68 16.16
N GLY A 57 3.58 14.83 15.52
CA GLY A 57 2.59 15.13 14.50
C GLY A 57 3.02 16.32 13.65
N CYS A 58 2.41 16.46 12.50
CA CYS A 58 2.57 17.64 11.66
C CYS A 58 2.07 18.90 12.38
N HIS A 59 2.48 20.09 11.89
CA HIS A 59 2.11 21.36 12.49
C HIS A 59 0.58 21.50 12.61
N GLY A 60 0.09 21.75 13.83
CA GLY A 60 -1.34 21.89 14.11
C GLY A 60 -2.19 20.62 14.02
N CYS A 61 -1.60 19.46 13.72
CA CYS A 61 -2.34 18.22 13.56
C CYS A 61 -2.78 17.63 14.91
N ILE A 62 -4.09 17.38 15.05
CA ILE A 62 -4.66 16.77 16.26
C ILE A 62 -4.51 15.25 16.31
N ILE A 63 -4.29 14.58 15.17
CA ILE A 63 -4.14 13.11 15.08
C ILE A 63 -2.82 12.66 15.69
N ARG A 64 -1.73 13.36 15.43
CA ARG A 64 -0.40 13.10 16.01
C ARG A 64 0.01 11.62 15.85
N CYS A 65 -0.08 11.12 14.62
CA CYS A 65 0.20 9.71 14.29
C CYS A 65 1.70 9.32 14.35
N GLY A 66 2.62 10.27 14.35
CA GLY A 66 4.06 9.98 14.48
C GLY A 66 4.45 9.53 15.88
N ARG A 67 5.42 8.64 15.94
CA ARG A 67 6.00 8.09 17.18
C ARG A 67 7.42 8.61 17.36
N ASP A 68 7.81 8.81 18.60
CA ASP A 68 9.16 9.11 19.02
C ASP A 68 9.57 8.01 20.00
N VAL A 69 10.59 7.26 19.64
CA VAL A 69 11.01 6.05 20.35
C VAL A 69 12.46 6.15 20.81
N GLU A 70 12.80 5.39 21.84
CA GLU A 70 14.18 5.28 22.35
C GLU A 70 14.60 3.81 22.42
N VAL A 71 15.69 3.46 21.74
CA VAL A 71 16.31 2.15 21.75
C VAL A 71 17.80 2.32 22.07
N ASP A 72 18.31 1.61 23.07
CA ASP A 72 19.70 1.67 23.53
C ASP A 72 20.20 3.11 23.80
N GLY A 73 19.34 3.96 24.36
CA GLY A 73 19.64 5.35 24.67
C GLY A 73 19.68 6.29 23.46
N LYS A 74 19.37 5.80 22.25
CA LYS A 74 19.24 6.60 21.02
C LYS A 74 17.76 6.89 20.77
N ARG A 75 17.41 8.18 20.79
CA ARG A 75 16.06 8.66 20.46
C ARG A 75 15.92 8.91 18.96
N THR A 76 14.84 8.43 18.36
CA THR A 76 14.59 8.52 16.91
C THR A 76 13.11 8.45 16.59
N ALA A 77 12.75 8.75 15.32
CA ALA A 77 11.40 8.53 14.83
C ALA A 77 11.08 7.02 14.80
N GLY A 78 9.94 6.65 15.39
CA GLY A 78 9.47 5.26 15.38
C GLY A 78 9.00 4.83 14.00
N PRO A 79 9.12 3.54 13.68
CA PRO A 79 8.67 3.01 12.39
C PRO A 79 7.15 3.06 12.25
N GLU A 80 6.68 3.35 11.06
CA GLU A 80 5.27 3.24 10.66
C GLU A 80 4.89 1.75 10.44
N TYR A 81 3.59 1.47 10.37
CA TYR A 81 3.06 0.11 10.15
C TYR A 81 3.71 -0.61 8.96
N GLU A 82 3.81 0.06 7.83
CA GLU A 82 4.40 -0.50 6.62
C GLU A 82 5.88 -0.84 6.80
N THR A 83 6.62 -0.02 7.52
CA THR A 83 8.03 -0.28 7.86
C THR A 83 8.17 -1.48 8.79
N ILE A 84 7.31 -1.55 9.83
CA ILE A 84 7.29 -2.69 10.75
C ILE A 84 7.01 -3.98 9.99
N TRP A 85 6.02 -3.96 9.12
CA TRP A 85 5.68 -5.11 8.30
C TRP A 85 6.83 -5.52 7.36
N ALA A 86 7.39 -4.58 6.60
CA ALA A 86 8.37 -4.88 5.57
C ALA A 86 9.66 -5.51 6.12
N PHE A 87 10.17 -5.01 7.26
CA PHE A 87 11.36 -5.55 7.91
C PHE A 87 11.04 -6.62 8.98
N GLY A 88 9.81 -6.71 9.43
CA GLY A 88 9.32 -7.67 10.40
C GLY A 88 8.69 -8.89 9.73
N PRO A 89 7.35 -9.01 9.68
CA PRO A 89 6.64 -10.16 9.12
C PRO A 89 7.08 -10.57 7.72
N ASP A 90 7.31 -9.64 6.81
CA ASP A 90 7.70 -9.95 5.42
C ASP A 90 9.10 -10.58 5.36
N CYS A 91 10.03 -10.16 6.20
CA CYS A 91 11.35 -10.76 6.38
C CYS A 91 11.41 -11.89 7.42
N GLY A 92 10.29 -12.20 8.10
CA GLY A 92 10.21 -13.22 9.15
C GLY A 92 10.92 -12.84 10.44
N ILE A 93 11.03 -11.55 10.77
CA ILE A 93 11.76 -10.99 11.91
C ILE A 93 10.78 -10.48 12.98
N ASP A 94 11.02 -10.79 14.25
CA ASP A 94 10.22 -10.40 15.41
C ASP A 94 10.97 -9.50 16.41
N ASP A 95 12.03 -8.85 15.95
CA ASP A 95 12.89 -7.96 16.73
C ASP A 95 12.54 -6.48 16.43
N LEU A 96 11.75 -5.87 17.32
CA LEU A 96 11.33 -4.48 17.17
C LEU A 96 12.50 -3.48 17.18
N ALA A 97 13.56 -3.75 17.96
CA ALA A 97 14.73 -2.87 18.01
C ALA A 97 15.48 -2.87 16.67
N ALA A 98 15.64 -4.03 16.06
CA ALA A 98 16.24 -4.14 14.73
C ALA A 98 15.39 -3.48 13.64
N ILE A 99 14.06 -3.55 13.72
CA ILE A 99 13.16 -2.84 12.80
C ILE A 99 13.32 -1.32 12.95
N VAL A 100 13.45 -0.81 14.17
CA VAL A 100 13.77 0.61 14.42
C VAL A 100 15.09 0.99 13.77
N GLU A 101 16.13 0.17 13.89
CA GLU A 101 17.43 0.46 13.26
C GLU A 101 17.36 0.40 11.74
N ALA A 102 16.63 -0.56 11.14
CA ALA A 102 16.37 -0.60 9.70
C ALA A 102 15.65 0.66 9.21
N ASN A 103 14.64 1.14 9.97
CA ASN A 103 13.96 2.41 9.71
C ASN A 103 14.94 3.58 9.71
N ASN A 104 15.83 3.66 10.70
CA ASN A 104 16.83 4.72 10.79
C ASN A 104 17.79 4.70 9.59
N LEU A 105 18.29 3.51 9.23
CA LEU A 105 19.17 3.34 8.08
C LEU A 105 18.49 3.78 6.77
N CYS A 106 17.23 3.40 6.57
CA CYS A 106 16.47 3.83 5.39
C CYS A 106 16.30 5.35 5.35
N ASN A 107 15.95 5.98 6.48
CA ASN A 107 15.82 7.44 6.58
C ASN A 107 17.14 8.17 6.27
N ASP A 108 18.25 7.68 6.82
CA ASP A 108 19.58 8.27 6.64
C ASP A 108 20.09 8.09 5.20
N LEU A 109 19.75 6.96 4.56
CA LEU A 109 20.20 6.61 3.20
C LEU A 109 19.22 7.05 2.11
N GLY A 110 18.04 7.57 2.46
CA GLY A 110 17.02 7.99 1.51
C GLY A 110 16.36 6.82 0.78
N LEU A 111 16.15 5.69 1.48
CA LEU A 111 15.53 4.48 0.95
C LEU A 111 14.05 4.40 1.36
N ASP A 112 13.19 3.95 0.44
CA ASP A 112 11.82 3.57 0.76
C ASP A 112 11.80 2.27 1.57
N THR A 113 11.13 2.28 2.72
CA THR A 113 11.14 1.14 3.66
C THR A 113 10.34 -0.05 3.14
N ILE A 114 9.21 0.19 2.45
CA ILE A 114 8.40 -0.88 1.84
C ILE A 114 9.23 -1.60 0.79
N SER A 115 9.72 -0.86 -0.21
CA SER A 115 10.47 -1.45 -1.32
C SER A 115 11.76 -2.13 -0.86
N THR A 116 12.46 -1.55 0.12
CA THR A 116 13.70 -2.14 0.65
C THR A 116 13.44 -3.46 1.36
N GLY A 117 12.47 -3.49 2.30
CA GLY A 117 12.14 -4.70 3.05
C GLY A 117 11.58 -5.80 2.15
N SER A 118 10.62 -5.47 1.28
CA SER A 118 10.03 -6.46 0.34
C SER A 118 11.04 -6.96 -0.70
N THR A 119 12.00 -6.14 -1.12
CA THR A 119 13.10 -6.60 -1.99
C THR A 119 14.00 -7.60 -1.26
N ILE A 120 14.30 -7.34 0.01
CA ILE A 120 15.06 -8.27 0.85
C ILE A 120 14.28 -9.57 1.06
N ALA A 121 12.97 -9.50 1.36
CA ALA A 121 12.11 -10.67 1.50
C ALA A 121 12.03 -11.50 0.21
N CYS A 122 11.95 -10.85 -0.96
CA CYS A 122 12.04 -11.51 -2.26
C CYS A 122 13.38 -12.23 -2.43
N ALA A 123 14.50 -11.62 -2.06
CA ALA A 123 15.81 -12.24 -2.10
C ALA A 123 15.94 -13.43 -1.12
N MET A 124 15.35 -13.32 0.07
CA MET A 124 15.27 -14.43 1.03
C MET A 124 14.54 -15.63 0.43
N GLU A 125 13.44 -15.42 -0.28
CA GLU A 125 12.72 -16.52 -0.92
C GLU A 125 13.50 -17.09 -2.12
N LEU A 126 14.14 -16.26 -2.94
CA LEU A 126 15.01 -16.74 -4.03
C LEU A 126 16.15 -17.61 -3.49
N SER A 127 16.74 -17.22 -2.37
CA SER A 127 17.77 -17.99 -1.67
C SER A 127 17.19 -19.30 -1.09
N GLU A 128 16.06 -19.25 -0.38
CA GLU A 128 15.39 -20.43 0.18
C GLU A 128 15.06 -21.49 -0.90
N ARG A 129 14.71 -21.03 -2.10
CA ARG A 129 14.42 -21.89 -3.26
C ARG A 129 15.68 -22.34 -4.03
N GLY A 130 16.86 -21.83 -3.65
CA GLY A 130 18.12 -22.16 -4.32
C GLY A 130 18.29 -21.53 -5.70
N TYR A 131 17.60 -20.42 -5.98
CA TYR A 131 17.68 -19.71 -7.26
C TYR A 131 18.83 -18.70 -7.31
N ILE A 132 19.38 -18.35 -6.15
CA ILE A 132 20.59 -17.53 -6.02
C ILE A 132 21.62 -18.28 -5.15
N GLN A 133 22.90 -17.90 -5.28
CA GLN A 133 23.98 -18.53 -4.51
C GLN A 133 24.20 -17.89 -3.15
N ASP A 134 23.73 -16.67 -2.97
CA ASP A 134 23.84 -15.94 -1.73
C ASP A 134 22.92 -16.57 -0.67
N ASP A 135 23.46 -16.84 0.53
CA ASP A 135 22.71 -17.43 1.64
C ASP A 135 21.95 -16.33 2.42
N ILE A 136 20.79 -15.95 1.92
CA ILE A 136 19.93 -14.89 2.50
C ILE A 136 18.70 -15.54 3.12
N ARG A 137 18.64 -15.58 4.46
CA ARG A 137 17.63 -16.36 5.19
C ARG A 137 16.57 -15.49 5.82
N PHE A 138 15.31 -15.93 5.78
CA PHE A 138 14.24 -15.36 6.60
C PHE A 138 14.59 -15.46 8.09
N GLY A 139 14.32 -14.37 8.81
CA GLY A 139 14.58 -14.29 10.26
C GLY A 139 16.02 -13.92 10.64
N ASP A 140 16.93 -13.74 9.68
CA ASP A 140 18.30 -13.30 9.94
C ASP A 140 18.36 -11.78 10.09
N THR A 141 18.19 -11.32 11.32
CA THR A 141 18.16 -9.91 11.68
C THR A 141 19.47 -9.18 11.34
N ALA A 142 20.61 -9.78 11.61
CA ALA A 142 21.92 -9.15 11.38
C ALA A 142 22.18 -8.98 9.88
N LEU A 143 21.84 -9.99 9.08
CA LEU A 143 21.97 -9.94 7.63
C LEU A 143 21.01 -8.92 7.03
N MET A 144 19.77 -8.83 7.52
CA MET A 144 18.80 -7.83 7.04
C MET A 144 19.35 -6.41 7.19
N LEU A 145 19.91 -6.05 8.36
CA LEU A 145 20.52 -4.73 8.60
C LEU A 145 21.74 -4.47 7.69
N ASP A 146 22.59 -5.48 7.50
CA ASP A 146 23.74 -5.39 6.57
C ASP A 146 23.28 -5.19 5.12
N LEU A 147 22.21 -5.88 4.69
CA LEU A 147 21.64 -5.70 3.34
C LEU A 147 21.07 -4.31 3.13
N VAL A 148 20.39 -3.70 4.11
CA VAL A 148 19.92 -2.30 4.01
C VAL A 148 21.09 -1.37 3.73
N GLN A 149 22.20 -1.51 4.46
CA GLN A 149 23.41 -0.70 4.22
C GLN A 149 23.99 -0.96 2.84
N ARG A 150 24.13 -2.23 2.44
CA ARG A 150 24.65 -2.59 1.10
C ARG A 150 23.79 -2.04 -0.03
N ILE A 151 22.47 -2.03 0.12
CA ILE A 151 21.53 -1.43 -0.83
C ILE A 151 21.80 0.07 -0.95
N GLY A 152 21.86 0.79 0.19
CA GLY A 152 22.09 2.23 0.20
C GLY A 152 23.42 2.65 -0.43
N TYR A 153 24.48 1.86 -0.21
CA TYR A 153 25.82 2.13 -0.78
C TYR A 153 26.12 1.36 -2.08
N ARG A 154 25.17 0.59 -2.60
CA ARG A 154 25.30 -0.23 -3.82
C ARG A 154 26.54 -1.15 -3.78
N GLN A 155 26.69 -1.92 -2.70
CA GLN A 155 27.83 -2.81 -2.47
C GLN A 155 27.47 -4.28 -2.65
N GLY A 156 28.24 -5.00 -3.49
CA GLY A 156 28.03 -6.43 -3.72
C GLY A 156 26.61 -6.72 -4.22
N ILE A 157 25.91 -7.69 -3.61
CA ILE A 157 24.52 -8.00 -3.95
C ILE A 157 23.57 -6.81 -3.70
N GLY A 158 23.93 -5.89 -2.83
CA GLY A 158 23.15 -4.67 -2.57
C GLY A 158 22.99 -3.78 -3.81
N ASP A 159 23.92 -3.79 -4.76
CA ASP A 159 23.77 -3.05 -6.01
C ASP A 159 22.65 -3.63 -6.89
N GLU A 160 22.48 -4.95 -6.88
CA GLU A 160 21.40 -5.61 -7.61
C GLU A 160 20.05 -5.39 -6.90
N LEU A 161 20.02 -5.52 -5.57
CA LEU A 161 18.83 -5.31 -4.76
C LEU A 161 18.34 -3.85 -4.83
N ALA A 162 19.22 -2.87 -4.98
CA ALA A 162 18.87 -1.46 -5.15
C ALA A 162 18.02 -1.17 -6.41
N GLU A 163 17.92 -2.12 -7.34
CA GLU A 163 17.05 -2.04 -8.53
C GLU A 163 15.58 -2.41 -8.24
N GLY A 164 15.26 -2.89 -7.04
CA GLY A 164 13.95 -3.35 -6.61
C GLY A 164 13.67 -4.81 -6.92
N SER A 165 12.66 -5.37 -6.25
CA SER A 165 12.35 -6.80 -6.27
C SER A 165 12.10 -7.36 -7.67
N PHE A 166 11.36 -6.61 -8.52
CA PHE A 166 11.02 -7.09 -9.86
C PHE A 166 12.26 -7.23 -10.76
N ARG A 167 13.14 -6.24 -10.78
CA ARG A 167 14.35 -6.31 -11.61
C ARG A 167 15.30 -7.36 -11.09
N PHE A 168 15.43 -7.47 -9.77
CA PHE A 168 16.25 -8.48 -9.11
C PHE A 168 15.74 -9.89 -9.44
N ALA A 169 14.48 -10.19 -9.15
CA ALA A 169 13.88 -11.50 -9.41
C ALA A 169 13.92 -11.88 -10.90
N ARG A 170 13.64 -10.93 -11.79
CA ARG A 170 13.75 -11.14 -13.25
C ARG A 170 15.17 -11.47 -13.70
N LYS A 171 16.19 -10.82 -13.12
CA LYS A 171 17.61 -11.11 -13.43
C LYS A 171 17.95 -12.56 -13.11
N HIS A 172 17.37 -13.11 -12.04
CA HIS A 172 17.55 -14.49 -11.60
C HIS A 172 16.55 -15.48 -12.20
N GLY A 173 15.72 -15.05 -13.18
CA GLY A 173 14.81 -15.90 -13.94
C GLY A 173 13.43 -16.15 -13.30
N HIS A 174 13.12 -15.51 -12.17
CA HIS A 174 11.93 -15.76 -11.36
C HIS A 174 11.12 -14.47 -11.05
N PRO A 175 10.70 -13.69 -12.08
CA PRO A 175 9.97 -12.43 -11.85
C PRO A 175 8.63 -12.62 -11.11
N GLU A 176 8.07 -13.82 -11.11
CA GLU A 176 6.84 -14.20 -10.41
C GLU A 176 6.98 -14.14 -8.88
N LEU A 177 8.20 -14.16 -8.34
CA LEU A 177 8.47 -14.04 -6.90
C LEU A 177 8.52 -12.59 -6.42
N SER A 178 8.50 -11.61 -7.32
CA SER A 178 8.35 -10.22 -6.93
C SER A 178 6.89 -9.92 -6.60
N MET A 179 6.62 -9.63 -5.34
CA MET A 179 5.30 -9.19 -4.88
C MET A 179 5.12 -7.70 -5.21
N SER A 180 4.91 -7.40 -6.49
CA SER A 180 4.82 -6.04 -7.01
C SER A 180 3.76 -5.88 -8.08
N VAL A 181 3.18 -4.67 -8.18
CA VAL A 181 2.28 -4.25 -9.25
C VAL A 181 2.95 -3.13 -10.03
N LYS A 182 2.97 -3.22 -11.36
CA LYS A 182 3.67 -2.24 -12.22
C LYS A 182 5.12 -1.98 -11.74
N ARG A 183 5.75 -2.98 -11.14
CA ARG A 183 7.14 -2.99 -10.61
C ARG A 183 7.35 -2.13 -9.36
N GLN A 184 6.32 -1.81 -8.65
CA GLN A 184 6.36 -1.22 -7.31
C GLN A 184 5.84 -2.27 -6.32
N GLU A 185 6.60 -2.51 -5.26
CA GLU A 185 6.32 -3.51 -4.23
C GLU A 185 4.97 -3.25 -3.55
N LEU A 186 4.27 -4.34 -3.22
CA LEU A 186 2.97 -4.29 -2.56
C LEU A 186 3.13 -3.94 -1.08
N PRO A 187 2.20 -3.15 -0.53
CA PRO A 187 2.10 -2.89 0.91
C PRO A 187 1.52 -4.07 1.71
N ALA A 188 1.39 -3.85 3.00
CA ALA A 188 1.17 -4.81 4.08
C ALA A 188 -0.25 -5.39 4.19
N TYR A 189 -0.93 -5.66 3.09
CA TYR A 189 -2.29 -6.21 3.10
C TYR A 189 -2.44 -7.29 2.03
N ASP A 190 -2.79 -8.53 2.46
CA ASP A 190 -2.90 -9.66 1.53
C ASP A 190 -4.24 -9.61 0.76
N PRO A 191 -4.22 -9.40 -0.56
CA PRO A 191 -5.44 -9.26 -1.36
C PRO A 191 -6.23 -10.58 -1.51
N ARG A 192 -5.65 -11.72 -1.17
CA ARG A 192 -6.37 -13.00 -1.14
C ARG A 192 -7.49 -13.01 -0.10
N GLY A 193 -7.36 -12.18 0.95
CA GLY A 193 -8.40 -11.96 1.95
C GLY A 193 -9.15 -10.62 1.79
N LEU A 194 -8.89 -9.83 0.74
CA LEU A 194 -9.37 -8.45 0.57
C LEU A 194 -9.63 -8.17 -0.92
N GLN A 195 -10.78 -8.59 -1.44
CA GLN A 195 -11.08 -8.52 -2.87
C GLN A 195 -11.06 -7.09 -3.43
N GLY A 196 -11.63 -6.14 -2.69
CA GLY A 196 -11.66 -4.74 -3.10
C GLY A 196 -10.29 -4.08 -3.01
N HIS A 197 -9.54 -4.37 -1.94
CA HIS A 197 -8.18 -3.81 -1.82
C HIS A 197 -7.24 -4.37 -2.89
N GLY A 198 -7.41 -5.64 -3.28
CA GLY A 198 -6.71 -6.22 -4.42
C GLY A 198 -7.04 -5.50 -5.74
N LEU A 199 -8.30 -5.09 -5.95
CA LEU A 199 -8.69 -4.27 -7.10
C LEU A 199 -8.03 -2.89 -7.05
N ALA A 200 -7.95 -2.27 -5.86
CA ALA A 200 -7.23 -1.02 -5.67
C ALA A 200 -5.77 -1.14 -6.09
N TYR A 201 -5.07 -2.18 -5.64
CA TYR A 201 -3.69 -2.46 -6.05
C TYR A 201 -3.54 -2.64 -7.57
N ALA A 202 -4.35 -3.53 -8.16
CA ALA A 202 -4.26 -3.87 -9.58
C ALA A 202 -4.49 -2.64 -10.47
N THR A 203 -5.42 -1.75 -10.08
CA THR A 203 -5.82 -0.58 -10.89
C THR A 203 -5.07 0.69 -10.52
N SER A 204 -4.25 0.69 -9.47
CA SER A 204 -3.46 1.86 -9.08
C SER A 204 -2.58 2.33 -10.24
N VAL A 205 -2.57 3.64 -10.43
CA VAL A 205 -1.77 4.29 -11.49
C VAL A 205 -0.28 4.37 -11.12
N ARG A 206 0.07 4.21 -9.84
CA ARG A 206 1.45 4.21 -9.36
C ARG A 206 2.08 2.83 -9.30
N GLY A 207 1.29 1.78 -9.17
CA GLY A 207 1.75 0.42 -8.93
C GLY A 207 1.25 -0.12 -7.58
N GLY A 208 2.05 -0.88 -6.86
CA GLY A 208 1.71 -1.36 -5.51
C GLY A 208 1.47 -0.18 -4.56
N ASP A 209 0.21 0.14 -4.29
CA ASP A 209 -0.16 1.34 -3.54
C ASP A 209 -1.45 1.13 -2.77
N HIS A 210 -1.40 1.30 -1.44
CA HIS A 210 -2.56 1.11 -0.56
C HIS A 210 -3.35 2.39 -0.29
N VAL A 211 -2.79 3.58 -0.58
CA VAL A 211 -3.39 4.85 -0.14
C VAL A 211 -4.37 5.44 -1.15
N TYR A 212 -4.22 5.20 -2.44
CA TYR A 212 -5.14 5.75 -3.45
C TYR A 212 -6.58 5.23 -3.34
N ALA A 213 -6.78 4.03 -2.78
CA ALA A 213 -8.09 3.53 -2.39
C ALA A 213 -7.92 2.64 -1.16
N TYR A 214 -7.97 3.23 0.02
CA TYR A 214 -7.73 2.52 1.28
C TYR A 214 -8.96 1.70 1.68
N LEU A 215 -9.23 0.59 0.96
CA LEU A 215 -10.39 -0.27 1.22
C LEU A 215 -10.26 -1.10 2.51
N ILE A 216 -9.13 -1.06 3.19
CA ILE A 216 -9.00 -1.56 4.55
C ILE A 216 -10.03 -0.89 5.48
N ALA A 217 -10.36 0.37 5.23
CA ALA A 217 -11.35 1.08 6.03
C ALA A 217 -12.72 0.38 6.00
N PRO A 218 -13.39 0.12 4.86
CA PRO A 218 -14.66 -0.60 4.85
C PRO A 218 -14.50 -2.13 4.98
N GLU A 219 -13.46 -2.76 4.44
CA GLU A 219 -13.29 -4.22 4.46
C GLU A 219 -12.86 -4.75 5.82
N VAL A 220 -12.04 -4.01 6.58
CA VAL A 220 -11.51 -4.44 7.89
C VAL A 220 -12.03 -3.60 9.03
N LEU A 221 -11.90 -2.28 8.94
CA LEU A 221 -12.19 -1.36 10.05
C LEU A 221 -13.67 -0.96 10.16
N GLY A 222 -14.48 -1.26 9.14
CA GLY A 222 -15.92 -0.96 9.13
C GLY A 222 -16.24 0.53 8.98
N SER A 223 -15.41 1.32 8.32
CA SER A 223 -15.59 2.76 8.11
C SER A 223 -15.60 3.11 6.62
N PRO A 224 -16.57 3.87 6.11
CA PRO A 224 -17.76 4.40 6.80
C PRO A 224 -18.80 3.32 7.16
N GLU A 225 -18.75 2.16 6.50
CA GLU A 225 -19.58 0.98 6.80
C GLU A 225 -18.76 -0.30 6.55
N LYS A 226 -19.18 -1.39 7.19
CA LYS A 226 -18.55 -2.70 7.02
C LYS A 226 -19.05 -3.38 5.76
N ILE A 227 -18.14 -3.81 4.90
CA ILE A 227 -18.46 -4.62 3.71
C ILE A 227 -17.77 -5.99 3.82
N ASP A 228 -18.29 -6.99 3.12
CA ASP A 228 -17.70 -8.33 3.08
C ASP A 228 -16.36 -8.29 2.32
N PRO A 229 -15.21 -8.58 2.95
CA PRO A 229 -13.91 -8.52 2.29
C PRO A 229 -13.72 -9.61 1.23
N TYR A 230 -14.55 -10.66 1.25
CA TYR A 230 -14.38 -11.85 0.42
C TYR A 230 -15.25 -11.85 -0.84
N SER A 231 -16.26 -10.98 -0.92
CA SER A 231 -17.12 -10.85 -2.10
C SER A 231 -16.52 -9.89 -3.11
N SER A 232 -16.69 -10.20 -4.41
CA SER A 232 -16.37 -9.26 -5.51
C SER A 232 -17.48 -8.23 -5.73
N GLU A 233 -18.70 -8.48 -5.21
CA GLU A 233 -19.86 -7.63 -5.41
C GLU A 233 -19.66 -6.22 -4.82
N GLY A 234 -19.96 -5.19 -5.61
CA GLY A 234 -19.88 -3.78 -5.20
C GLY A 234 -18.46 -3.22 -5.06
N LYS A 235 -17.40 -4.03 -5.16
CA LYS A 235 -16.03 -3.57 -4.94
C LYS A 235 -15.57 -2.52 -5.93
N ALA A 236 -16.00 -2.62 -7.18
CA ALA A 236 -15.70 -1.63 -8.21
C ALA A 236 -16.19 -0.23 -7.83
N VAL A 237 -17.38 -0.13 -7.23
CA VAL A 237 -17.96 1.15 -6.78
C VAL A 237 -17.12 1.72 -5.64
N TRP A 238 -16.82 0.92 -4.63
CA TRP A 238 -15.99 1.33 -3.51
C TRP A 238 -14.61 1.79 -3.96
N THR A 239 -13.94 0.98 -4.79
CA THR A 239 -12.60 1.30 -5.31
C THR A 239 -12.61 2.61 -6.09
N LYS A 240 -13.57 2.78 -7.04
CA LYS A 240 -13.68 4.03 -7.80
C LYS A 240 -13.89 5.24 -6.88
N THR A 241 -14.84 5.15 -5.96
CA THR A 241 -15.20 6.27 -5.07
C THR A 241 -14.01 6.69 -4.21
N PHE A 242 -13.29 5.73 -3.62
CA PHE A 242 -12.12 6.03 -2.82
C PHE A 242 -10.95 6.59 -3.64
N GLN A 243 -10.73 6.07 -4.85
CA GLN A 243 -9.72 6.62 -5.76
C GLN A 243 -10.02 8.08 -6.13
N ASP A 244 -11.27 8.38 -6.47
CA ASP A 244 -11.68 9.72 -6.84
C ASP A 244 -11.58 10.69 -5.65
N LEU A 245 -12.06 10.27 -4.48
CA LEU A 245 -11.95 11.07 -3.26
C LEU A 245 -10.48 11.33 -2.87
N THR A 246 -9.64 10.29 -2.89
CA THR A 246 -8.23 10.42 -2.53
C THR A 246 -7.47 11.31 -3.53
N ALA A 247 -7.77 11.19 -4.84
CA ALA A 247 -7.16 12.06 -5.83
C ALA A 247 -7.46 13.55 -5.58
N PHE A 248 -8.68 13.86 -5.13
CA PHE A 248 -9.03 15.21 -4.70
C PHE A 248 -8.28 15.62 -3.42
N ILE A 249 -8.26 14.76 -2.39
CA ILE A 249 -7.57 15.01 -1.12
C ILE A 249 -6.10 15.34 -1.36
N ASP A 250 -5.40 14.51 -2.12
CA ASP A 250 -3.99 14.68 -2.46
C ASP A 250 -3.73 16.00 -3.20
N SER A 251 -4.61 16.33 -4.16
CA SER A 251 -4.50 17.58 -4.92
C SER A 251 -4.78 18.82 -4.07
N SER A 252 -5.56 18.69 -3.01
CA SER A 252 -5.79 19.79 -2.05
C SER A 252 -4.66 19.99 -1.05
N GLY A 253 -3.68 19.07 -0.99
CA GLY A 253 -2.62 19.04 0.01
C GLY A 253 -3.06 18.58 1.39
N SER A 254 -4.27 17.99 1.50
CA SER A 254 -4.80 17.46 2.76
C SER A 254 -4.22 16.07 3.06
N CYS A 255 -4.15 15.72 4.34
CA CYS A 255 -3.68 14.40 4.76
C CYS A 255 -4.78 13.34 4.60
N LEU A 256 -4.44 12.17 4.04
CA LEU A 256 -5.37 11.04 3.89
C LEU A 256 -6.04 10.63 5.21
N PHE A 257 -5.35 10.69 6.34
CA PHE A 257 -5.93 10.32 7.64
C PHE A 257 -7.10 11.21 8.08
N THR A 258 -7.25 12.39 7.49
CA THR A 258 -8.43 13.23 7.71
C THR A 258 -9.70 12.64 7.05
N SER A 259 -9.57 11.72 6.10
CA SER A 259 -10.70 11.06 5.45
C SER A 259 -11.43 10.05 6.36
N PHE A 260 -10.86 9.64 7.48
CA PHE A 260 -11.59 8.82 8.45
C PHE A 260 -12.76 9.54 9.11
N PRO A 261 -12.63 10.79 9.55
CA PRO A 261 -13.76 11.57 10.07
C PRO A 261 -14.47 12.45 9.04
N LEU A 262 -13.85 12.79 7.90
CA LEU A 262 -14.37 13.75 6.91
C LEU A 262 -14.79 13.03 5.62
N GLY A 263 -15.88 13.50 5.03
CA GLY A 263 -16.39 13.02 3.74
C GLY A 263 -16.21 14.05 2.61
N ALA A 264 -16.69 13.70 1.42
CA ALA A 264 -16.61 14.58 0.24
C ALA A 264 -17.28 15.94 0.45
N ASP A 265 -18.37 16.01 1.22
CA ASP A 265 -19.04 17.27 1.57
C ASP A 265 -18.14 18.22 2.36
N ASP A 266 -17.39 17.68 3.34
CA ASP A 266 -16.49 18.46 4.16
C ASP A 266 -15.33 19.02 3.32
N TYR A 267 -14.72 18.20 2.48
CA TYR A 267 -13.66 18.65 1.57
C TYR A 267 -14.16 19.69 0.56
N GLY A 268 -15.36 19.49 0.02
CA GLY A 268 -16.02 20.45 -0.86
C GLY A 268 -16.25 21.80 -0.18
N ALA A 269 -16.77 21.78 1.04
CA ALA A 269 -17.01 22.99 1.82
C ALA A 269 -15.70 23.77 2.10
N MET A 270 -14.62 23.05 2.50
CA MET A 270 -13.31 23.66 2.72
C MET A 270 -12.74 24.24 1.43
N ALA A 271 -12.78 23.51 0.33
CA ALA A 271 -12.29 23.98 -0.96
C ALA A 271 -13.09 25.18 -1.47
N SER A 272 -14.43 25.18 -1.31
CA SER A 272 -15.28 26.31 -1.66
C SER A 272 -14.91 27.58 -0.88
N ALA A 273 -14.66 27.43 0.42
CA ALA A 273 -14.29 28.56 1.29
C ALA A 273 -12.95 29.19 0.91
N VAL A 274 -11.99 28.38 0.45
CA VAL A 274 -10.64 28.85 0.06
C VAL A 274 -10.62 29.43 -1.36
N THR A 275 -11.32 28.79 -2.31
CA THR A 275 -11.22 29.12 -3.72
C THR A 275 -12.28 30.11 -4.20
N GLY A 276 -13.41 30.20 -3.49
CA GLY A 276 -14.58 30.96 -3.92
C GLY A 276 -15.44 30.26 -4.97
N TYR A 277 -15.06 29.05 -5.44
CA TYR A 277 -15.89 28.24 -6.30
C TYR A 277 -16.92 27.46 -5.48
N ASN A 278 -18.05 27.12 -6.09
CA ASN A 278 -19.04 26.23 -5.48
C ASN A 278 -18.67 24.79 -5.78
N ILE A 279 -18.10 24.10 -4.79
CA ILE A 279 -17.63 22.72 -4.90
C ILE A 279 -18.43 21.88 -3.88
N ASP A 280 -19.39 21.11 -4.37
CA ASP A 280 -20.15 20.14 -3.57
C ASP A 280 -19.49 18.75 -3.62
N ALA A 281 -20.06 17.76 -2.93
CA ALA A 281 -19.53 16.39 -2.90
C ALA A 281 -19.44 15.76 -4.29
N ALA A 282 -20.41 16.03 -5.17
CA ALA A 282 -20.40 15.50 -6.53
C ALA A 282 -19.25 16.11 -7.35
N GLU A 283 -19.00 17.40 -7.19
CA GLU A 283 -17.89 18.07 -7.87
C GLU A 283 -16.52 17.62 -7.30
N VAL A 284 -16.41 17.35 -6.00
CA VAL A 284 -15.19 16.72 -5.40
C VAL A 284 -14.87 15.41 -6.10
N LEU A 285 -15.85 14.51 -6.23
CA LEU A 285 -15.65 13.21 -6.88
C LEU A 285 -15.40 13.38 -8.39
N ARG A 286 -16.06 14.33 -9.07
CA ARG A 286 -15.83 14.62 -10.48
C ARG A 286 -14.43 15.13 -10.75
N ILE A 287 -13.91 16.02 -9.92
CA ILE A 287 -12.52 16.51 -10.00
C ILE A 287 -11.55 15.33 -9.82
N GLY A 288 -11.78 14.49 -8.80
CA GLY A 288 -10.98 13.30 -8.57
C GLY A 288 -11.03 12.31 -9.74
N GLU A 289 -12.20 12.06 -10.31
CA GLU A 289 -12.35 11.21 -11.50
C GLU A 289 -11.61 11.78 -12.72
N ARG A 290 -11.63 13.11 -12.89
CA ARG A 290 -10.84 13.79 -13.94
C ARG A 290 -9.33 13.54 -13.75
N ILE A 291 -8.81 13.72 -12.52
CA ILE A 291 -7.41 13.48 -12.20
C ILE A 291 -7.04 12.02 -12.48
N TRP A 292 -7.87 11.07 -12.04
CA TRP A 292 -7.64 9.65 -12.23
C TRP A 292 -7.56 9.25 -13.70
N ASN A 293 -8.47 9.77 -14.53
CA ASN A 293 -8.44 9.53 -15.97
C ASN A 293 -7.21 10.13 -16.66
N MET A 294 -6.76 11.33 -16.24
CA MET A 294 -5.53 11.94 -16.77
C MET A 294 -4.30 11.09 -16.44
N GLN A 295 -4.19 10.59 -15.19
CA GLN A 295 -3.12 9.68 -14.77
C GLN A 295 -3.16 8.35 -15.54
N LYS A 296 -4.36 7.79 -15.77
CA LYS A 296 -4.51 6.57 -16.59
C LYS A 296 -4.05 6.80 -18.03
N ILE A 297 -4.41 7.92 -18.65
CA ILE A 297 -3.95 8.28 -19.99
C ILE A 297 -2.43 8.43 -20.05
N PHE A 298 -1.82 9.06 -19.03
CA PHE A 298 -0.37 9.15 -18.95
C PHE A 298 0.27 7.76 -18.95
N ASN A 299 -0.25 6.82 -18.16
CA ASN A 299 0.24 5.46 -18.10
C ASN A 299 0.06 4.69 -19.42
N LEU A 300 -1.07 4.88 -20.09
CA LEU A 300 -1.28 4.29 -21.42
C LEU A 300 -0.26 4.82 -22.44
N LYS A 301 0.04 6.13 -22.41
CA LYS A 301 1.10 6.72 -23.25
C LYS A 301 2.50 6.21 -22.88
N ALA A 302 2.73 5.88 -21.61
CA ALA A 302 3.97 5.27 -21.14
C ALA A 302 4.08 3.76 -21.47
N GLY A 303 3.04 3.16 -22.08
CA GLY A 303 3.03 1.78 -22.53
C GLY A 303 2.34 0.79 -21.59
N CYS A 304 1.73 1.25 -20.50
CA CYS A 304 0.89 0.40 -19.67
C CYS A 304 -0.40 0.00 -20.40
N SER A 305 -0.96 -1.14 -20.03
CA SER A 305 -2.16 -1.71 -20.65
C SER A 305 -2.97 -2.49 -19.61
N ARG A 306 -4.10 -3.10 -20.02
CA ARG A 306 -4.86 -4.03 -19.18
C ARG A 306 -4.01 -5.15 -18.58
N LYS A 307 -2.94 -5.56 -19.25
CA LYS A 307 -2.05 -6.63 -18.74
C LYS A 307 -1.32 -6.25 -17.47
N ASP A 308 -1.12 -4.94 -17.27
CA ASP A 308 -0.45 -4.39 -16.09
C ASP A 308 -1.43 -4.14 -14.93
N ASP A 309 -2.75 -4.17 -15.19
CA ASP A 309 -3.79 -4.11 -14.16
C ASP A 309 -4.05 -5.53 -13.63
N THR A 310 -3.09 -6.05 -12.88
CA THR A 310 -3.06 -7.41 -12.31
C THR A 310 -2.26 -7.46 -11.02
N LEU A 311 -2.34 -8.58 -10.34
CA LEU A 311 -1.50 -8.91 -9.18
C LEU A 311 -0.47 -9.99 -9.54
N PRO A 312 0.58 -10.19 -8.72
CA PRO A 312 1.52 -11.29 -8.89
C PRO A 312 0.82 -12.66 -8.95
N PRO A 313 1.36 -13.63 -9.72
CA PRO A 313 0.75 -14.96 -9.89
C PRO A 313 0.38 -15.65 -8.57
N ARG A 314 1.21 -15.54 -7.54
CA ARG A 314 0.93 -16.09 -6.21
C ARG A 314 -0.44 -15.69 -5.68
N LEU A 315 -0.81 -14.42 -5.82
CA LEU A 315 -2.05 -13.89 -5.28
C LEU A 315 -3.29 -14.27 -6.09
N LEU A 316 -3.07 -14.74 -7.33
CA LEU A 316 -4.10 -15.23 -8.25
C LEU A 316 -4.30 -16.74 -8.19
N GLU A 317 -3.24 -17.50 -7.84
CA GLU A 317 -3.18 -18.95 -8.06
C GLU A 317 -2.90 -19.75 -6.79
N GLU A 318 -2.24 -19.16 -5.79
CA GLU A 318 -1.87 -19.85 -4.54
C GLU A 318 -2.85 -19.44 -3.41
N PRO A 319 -3.83 -20.30 -3.05
CA PRO A 319 -4.81 -19.95 -2.02
C PRO A 319 -4.17 -19.88 -0.64
N LEU A 320 -4.69 -18.99 0.22
CA LEU A 320 -4.33 -18.95 1.64
C LEU A 320 -4.70 -20.27 2.33
N THR A 321 -3.85 -20.70 3.26
CA THR A 321 -3.99 -22.00 3.93
C THR A 321 -4.65 -21.91 5.30
N GLU A 322 -4.75 -20.70 5.89
CA GLU A 322 -5.16 -20.49 7.28
C GLU A 322 -6.20 -19.37 7.42
N GLY A 323 -6.86 -19.36 8.57
CA GLY A 323 -7.80 -18.32 8.98
C GLY A 323 -9.09 -18.25 8.19
N ALA A 324 -9.79 -17.14 8.32
CA ALA A 324 -11.04 -16.89 7.61
C ALA A 324 -10.90 -16.83 6.08
N PRO A 325 -9.81 -16.31 5.50
CA PRO A 325 -9.60 -16.28 4.06
C PRO A 325 -9.06 -17.60 3.49
N ARG A 326 -8.99 -18.69 4.25
CA ARG A 326 -8.51 -19.98 3.80
C ARG A 326 -9.19 -20.44 2.51
N GLY A 327 -8.39 -20.92 1.56
CA GLY A 327 -8.84 -21.42 0.26
C GLY A 327 -9.12 -20.33 -0.78
N ARG A 328 -8.87 -19.04 -0.46
CA ARG A 328 -9.15 -17.92 -1.34
C ARG A 328 -7.92 -17.44 -2.07
N VAL A 329 -8.15 -16.94 -3.28
CA VAL A 329 -7.25 -16.16 -4.11
C VAL A 329 -7.94 -14.84 -4.47
N TRP A 330 -7.24 -13.91 -5.08
CA TRP A 330 -7.86 -12.70 -5.63
C TRP A 330 -8.50 -13.00 -7.00
N GLU A 331 -9.76 -12.58 -7.17
CA GLU A 331 -10.59 -12.85 -8.36
C GLU A 331 -10.50 -11.71 -9.38
N ARG A 332 -9.55 -11.79 -10.30
CA ARG A 332 -9.24 -10.71 -11.23
C ARG A 332 -10.40 -10.30 -12.14
N GLU A 333 -10.94 -11.25 -12.90
CA GLU A 333 -11.79 -10.91 -14.06
C GLU A 333 -13.11 -10.23 -13.70
N PRO A 334 -13.93 -10.72 -12.76
CA PRO A 334 -15.18 -10.05 -12.43
C PRO A 334 -14.95 -8.65 -11.86
N LEU A 335 -13.93 -8.48 -11.04
CA LEU A 335 -13.59 -7.19 -10.41
C LEU A 335 -13.12 -6.15 -11.44
N LEU A 336 -12.21 -6.54 -12.32
CA LEU A 336 -11.60 -5.63 -13.28
C LEU A 336 -12.60 -5.20 -14.36
N ASP A 337 -13.43 -6.13 -14.86
CA ASP A 337 -14.43 -5.85 -15.87
C ASP A 337 -15.51 -4.91 -15.33
N ASP A 338 -15.99 -5.12 -14.11
CA ASP A 338 -16.95 -4.23 -13.46
C ASP A 338 -16.37 -2.84 -13.21
N TYR A 339 -15.10 -2.78 -12.82
CA TYR A 339 -14.40 -1.52 -12.61
C TYR A 339 -14.25 -0.73 -13.90
N TYR A 340 -13.84 -1.34 -15.02
CA TYR A 340 -13.69 -0.67 -16.30
C TYR A 340 -15.02 -0.16 -16.81
N ARG A 341 -16.08 -0.97 -16.70
CA ARG A 341 -17.43 -0.56 -17.08
C ARG A 341 -17.89 0.66 -16.28
N LEU A 342 -17.67 0.64 -14.97
CA LEU A 342 -18.03 1.75 -14.09
C LEU A 342 -17.23 3.03 -14.36
N ARG A 343 -15.96 2.89 -14.74
CA ARG A 343 -15.10 4.01 -15.15
C ARG A 343 -15.44 4.60 -16.51
N GLY A 344 -16.31 3.96 -17.30
CA GLY A 344 -16.55 4.33 -18.70
C GLY A 344 -15.32 4.08 -19.58
N TRP A 345 -14.58 3.01 -19.29
CA TRP A 345 -13.43 2.57 -20.07
C TRP A 345 -13.80 1.38 -20.95
N ASP A 346 -13.05 1.18 -22.03
CA ASP A 346 -13.16 -0.02 -22.84
C ASP A 346 -12.53 -1.25 -22.12
N MET A 347 -12.68 -2.42 -22.70
CA MET A 347 -12.16 -3.66 -22.10
C MET A 347 -10.62 -3.76 -22.13
N GLU A 348 -9.94 -2.82 -22.79
CA GLU A 348 -8.49 -2.67 -22.74
C GLU A 348 -8.05 -1.65 -21.68
N GLY A 349 -9.00 -1.12 -20.89
CA GLY A 349 -8.76 -0.14 -19.84
C GLY A 349 -8.46 1.27 -20.34
N ARG A 350 -8.98 1.63 -21.51
CA ARG A 350 -8.83 2.96 -22.11
C ARG A 350 -10.07 3.78 -21.83
N PRO A 351 -9.96 5.01 -21.32
CA PRO A 351 -11.11 5.92 -21.23
C PRO A 351 -11.76 6.12 -22.60
N THR A 352 -13.10 5.99 -22.66
CA THR A 352 -13.83 6.22 -23.90
C THR A 352 -13.90 7.71 -24.24
N THR A 353 -14.10 8.03 -25.52
CA THR A 353 -14.27 9.43 -25.97
C THR A 353 -15.43 10.12 -25.27
N GLU A 354 -16.51 9.39 -25.00
CA GLU A 354 -17.67 9.87 -24.26
C GLU A 354 -17.30 10.26 -22.83
N LYS A 355 -16.54 9.40 -22.14
CA LYS A 355 -16.07 9.66 -20.77
C LYS A 355 -15.13 10.87 -20.72
N LEU A 356 -14.22 11.00 -21.68
CA LEU A 356 -13.32 12.15 -21.74
C LEU A 356 -14.09 13.46 -21.94
N ARG A 357 -15.10 13.49 -22.84
CA ARG A 357 -15.96 14.67 -23.04
C ARG A 357 -16.77 15.00 -21.78
N GLU A 358 -17.35 13.99 -21.11
CA GLU A 358 -18.08 14.16 -19.86
C GLU A 358 -17.22 14.86 -18.80
N LEU A 359 -15.96 14.47 -18.71
CA LEU A 359 -15.00 15.04 -17.75
C LEU A 359 -14.34 16.35 -18.25
N GLY A 360 -14.63 16.79 -19.47
CA GLY A 360 -13.98 17.97 -20.06
C GLY A 360 -12.47 17.80 -20.23
N ILE A 361 -12.03 16.57 -20.56
CA ILE A 361 -10.63 16.26 -20.87
C ILE A 361 -10.48 16.29 -22.38
N GLY A 362 -9.58 17.13 -22.91
CA GLY A 362 -9.41 17.36 -24.33
C GLY A 362 -7.97 17.67 -24.76
N GLU A 363 -7.82 18.16 -25.99
CA GLU A 363 -6.51 18.50 -26.55
C GLU A 363 -5.80 19.61 -25.77
N ASP A 364 -6.55 20.55 -25.19
CA ASP A 364 -6.00 21.62 -24.34
C ASP A 364 -5.32 21.06 -23.07
N ASP A 365 -5.69 19.86 -22.63
CA ASP A 365 -5.05 19.15 -21.53
C ASP A 365 -3.84 18.30 -21.99
N GLY A 366 -3.41 18.43 -23.25
CA GLY A 366 -2.34 17.63 -23.84
C GLY A 366 -2.75 16.18 -24.13
N VAL A 367 -4.06 15.92 -24.18
CA VAL A 367 -4.65 14.60 -24.44
C VAL A 367 -5.21 14.60 -25.86
N ALA A 368 -4.56 13.87 -26.77
CA ALA A 368 -5.18 13.52 -28.05
C ALA A 368 -6.37 12.60 -27.73
N ILE A 369 -7.58 13.06 -28.07
CA ILE A 369 -8.80 12.24 -27.99
C ILE A 369 -8.70 11.18 -29.10
N PRO A 370 -8.83 9.87 -28.76
CA PRO A 370 -8.71 8.79 -29.72
C PRO A 370 -9.78 8.86 -30.81
#